data_8a8ff1d8cc3cf6a1e0f7fc27ecc5e2f5
#
_entry.id   8a8ff1d8cc3cf6a1e0f7fc27ecc5e2f5
#
_cell.length_a   1.000
_cell.length_b   1.000
_cell.length_c   1.000
_cell.angle_alpha   90.00
_cell.angle_beta   90.00
_cell.angle_gamma   90.00
#
_symmetry.space_group_name_H-M   'P 1'
#
loop_
_entity.id
_entity.type
_entity.pdbx_description
1 polymer ?
#
loop_
_entity_poly.entity_id
_entity_poly.type
_entity_poly.pdbx_seq_one_letter_code
_entity_poly.pdbx_strand_id
1 'polypeptide(L)'
;MASQKQLGDTDQRHPTMIESHKRLDRMRDEIIRLGLERNVLELELYGYTILENVKPLAFFDALRETILRLGEEDRAAGKRIPLSGPKGSSYLVAWLLARGRIFEEAVMAEKPLALITYLMGESCQISSNHGHVRCEGDPPQGMHTDSPMVPEPIPAAPVASNMMWVTDDFSLESGATLVIPGSHKRQNNPSPGAIKQAIPMQAKKGSVAVFNGNLWHSAGARTMPGERVGMTVYFNRMYVRPQEDLNSVISDEVVSRNPPRFAHLIGRNNPYPAKNFGFFNAKGASYFGRTTDPRG
;
A
#
# COMPACT_ATOMS: atom_id res chain seq x y z
N MET A 1 -42.49 48.60 -0.78
CA MET A 1 -42.44 47.12 -0.86
C MET A 1 -41.21 46.72 -1.69
N ALA A 2 -40.12 46.42 -1.06
CA ALA A 2 -38.89 46.00 -1.72
C ALA A 2 -38.91 44.46 -1.83
N SER A 3 -38.84 43.97 -3.06
CA SER A 3 -38.79 42.59 -3.41
C SER A 3 -37.53 41.93 -2.82
N GLN A 4 -37.70 41.01 -1.87
CA GLN A 4 -36.65 40.08 -1.48
C GLN A 4 -36.37 39.16 -2.66
N LYS A 5 -35.27 39.43 -3.42
CA LYS A 5 -34.66 38.41 -4.29
C LYS A 5 -34.18 37.28 -3.41
N GLN A 6 -34.79 36.10 -3.55
CA GLN A 6 -34.22 34.85 -3.09
C GLN A 6 -32.82 34.72 -3.69
N LEU A 7 -31.82 34.83 -2.81
CA LEU A 7 -30.48 34.37 -3.13
C LEU A 7 -30.56 32.85 -3.34
N GLY A 8 -30.50 32.41 -4.61
CA GLY A 8 -30.33 31.01 -4.95
C GLY A 8 -29.09 30.48 -4.25
N ASP A 9 -29.22 29.35 -3.61
CA ASP A 9 -28.16 28.60 -2.96
C ASP A 9 -27.16 28.11 -4.00
N THR A 10 -26.38 29.02 -4.57
CA THR A 10 -25.24 28.69 -5.39
C THR A 10 -24.07 28.52 -4.45
N ASP A 11 -23.61 27.29 -4.30
CA ASP A 11 -22.40 26.96 -3.57
C ASP A 11 -21.24 27.86 -4.06
N GLN A 12 -20.90 28.90 -3.28
CA GLN A 12 -19.89 29.89 -3.63
C GLN A 12 -18.45 29.39 -3.42
N ARG A 13 -18.28 28.11 -3.04
CA ARG A 13 -16.95 27.52 -2.88
C ARG A 13 -16.22 27.43 -4.24
N HIS A 14 -14.90 27.59 -4.19
CA HIS A 14 -14.09 27.42 -5.39
C HIS A 14 -14.27 26.02 -5.99
N PRO A 15 -14.34 25.84 -7.33
CA PRO A 15 -14.56 24.55 -7.97
C PRO A 15 -13.64 23.42 -7.47
N THR A 16 -12.39 23.75 -7.11
CA THR A 16 -11.44 22.79 -6.51
C THR A 16 -11.91 22.28 -5.14
N MET A 17 -12.51 23.14 -4.32
CA MET A 17 -13.05 22.73 -3.01
C MET A 17 -14.27 21.83 -3.17
N ILE A 18 -15.14 22.15 -4.13
CA ILE A 18 -16.31 21.33 -4.45
C ILE A 18 -15.87 19.91 -4.88
N GLU A 19 -14.88 19.82 -5.77
CA GLU A 19 -14.36 18.53 -6.21
C GLU A 19 -13.68 17.75 -5.08
N SER A 20 -12.95 18.44 -4.21
CA SER A 20 -12.33 17.81 -3.03
C SER A 20 -13.38 17.24 -2.07
N HIS A 21 -14.48 17.96 -1.83
CA HIS A 21 -15.59 17.47 -1.02
C HIS A 21 -16.27 16.25 -1.65
N LYS A 22 -16.52 16.26 -2.95
CA LYS A 22 -17.07 15.09 -3.66
C LYS A 22 -16.19 13.85 -3.53
N ARG A 23 -14.86 14.01 -3.54
CA ARG A 23 -13.93 12.88 -3.31
C ARG A 23 -14.01 12.36 -1.90
N LEU A 24 -14.08 13.24 -0.90
CA LEU A 24 -14.26 12.83 0.49
C LEU A 24 -15.59 12.11 0.69
N ASP A 25 -16.66 12.58 0.05
CA ASP A 25 -17.96 11.93 0.11
C ASP A 25 -17.92 10.54 -0.53
N ARG A 26 -17.35 10.38 -1.71
CA ARG A 26 -17.17 9.06 -2.36
C ARG A 26 -16.37 8.10 -1.48
N MET A 27 -15.26 8.56 -0.92
CA MET A 27 -14.43 7.76 -0.03
C MET A 27 -15.18 7.33 1.23
N ARG A 28 -15.92 8.24 1.87
CA ARG A 28 -16.76 7.93 3.03
C ARG A 28 -17.83 6.91 2.67
N ASP A 29 -18.53 7.11 1.57
CA ASP A 29 -19.61 6.22 1.13
C ASP A 29 -19.07 4.83 0.80
N GLU A 30 -17.87 4.73 0.24
CA GLU A 30 -17.18 3.45 0.00
C GLU A 30 -16.81 2.76 1.31
N ILE A 31 -16.25 3.47 2.28
CA ILE A 31 -15.92 2.93 3.62
C ILE A 31 -17.16 2.38 4.30
N ILE A 32 -18.27 3.12 4.29
CA ILE A 32 -19.55 2.69 4.88
C ILE A 32 -20.10 1.46 4.13
N ARG A 33 -20.13 1.50 2.80
CA ARG A 33 -20.62 0.39 1.96
C ARG A 33 -19.86 -0.91 2.21
N LEU A 34 -18.56 -0.82 2.51
CA LEU A 34 -17.69 -1.98 2.75
C LEU A 34 -17.64 -2.41 4.22
N GLY A 35 -18.27 -1.65 5.13
CA GLY A 35 -18.26 -1.91 6.58
C GLY A 35 -16.87 -1.76 7.19
N LEU A 36 -16.13 -0.72 6.79
CA LEU A 36 -14.73 -0.49 7.16
C LEU A 36 -14.53 0.62 8.20
N GLU A 37 -15.60 1.13 8.82
CA GLU A 37 -15.54 2.24 9.78
C GLU A 37 -14.62 1.90 10.97
N ARG A 38 -14.71 0.66 11.48
CA ARG A 38 -13.84 0.19 12.56
C ARG A 38 -12.37 0.17 12.10
N ASN A 39 -12.11 -0.31 10.89
CA ASN A 39 -10.74 -0.38 10.34
C ASN A 39 -10.14 1.01 10.17
N VAL A 40 -10.94 1.99 9.73
CA VAL A 40 -10.53 3.40 9.68
C VAL A 40 -10.18 3.92 11.07
N LEU A 41 -11.01 3.64 12.08
CA LEU A 41 -10.72 4.05 13.46
C LEU A 41 -9.42 3.42 13.98
N GLU A 42 -9.17 2.15 13.69
CA GLU A 42 -7.91 1.45 14.04
C GLU A 42 -6.70 2.10 13.35
N LEU A 43 -6.81 2.45 12.06
CA LEU A 43 -5.77 3.19 11.33
C LEU A 43 -5.48 4.54 11.97
N GLU A 44 -6.51 5.28 12.39
CA GLU A 44 -6.35 6.57 13.05
C GLU A 44 -5.75 6.45 14.46
N LEU A 45 -6.12 5.44 15.23
CA LEU A 45 -5.64 5.28 16.60
C LEU A 45 -4.27 4.62 16.67
N TYR A 46 -4.10 3.53 15.93
CA TYR A 46 -2.94 2.64 16.05
C TYR A 46 -1.96 2.76 14.87
N GLY A 47 -2.40 3.28 13.73
CA GLY A 47 -1.61 3.35 12.51
C GLY A 47 -1.64 2.08 11.66
N TYR A 48 -2.38 1.05 12.08
CA TYR A 48 -2.59 -0.18 11.33
C TYR A 48 -3.93 -0.83 11.66
N THR A 49 -4.39 -1.68 10.75
CA THR A 49 -5.58 -2.52 10.93
C THR A 49 -5.40 -3.86 10.24
N ILE A 50 -6.17 -4.86 10.64
CA ILE A 50 -6.15 -6.21 10.07
C ILE A 50 -7.54 -6.54 9.55
N LEU A 51 -7.61 -6.90 8.28
CA LEU A 51 -8.81 -7.38 7.61
C LEU A 51 -8.77 -8.90 7.53
N GLU A 52 -9.81 -9.54 8.02
CA GLU A 52 -10.02 -10.98 7.86
C GLU A 52 -10.97 -11.27 6.69
N ASN A 53 -10.89 -12.48 6.14
CA ASN A 53 -11.83 -12.96 5.12
C ASN A 53 -11.89 -12.08 3.84
N VAL A 54 -10.76 -11.49 3.45
CA VAL A 54 -10.66 -10.66 2.22
C VAL A 54 -10.80 -11.53 0.96
N LYS A 55 -10.27 -12.74 0.99
CA LYS A 55 -10.35 -13.75 -0.06
C LYS A 55 -10.48 -15.14 0.59
N PRO A 56 -10.94 -16.16 -0.13
CA PRO A 56 -10.92 -17.56 0.36
C PRO A 56 -9.50 -18.01 0.73
N LEU A 57 -9.35 -18.90 1.72
CA LEU A 57 -8.03 -19.40 2.14
C LEU A 57 -7.23 -20.02 0.98
N ALA A 58 -7.91 -20.70 0.05
CA ALA A 58 -7.26 -21.25 -1.14
C ALA A 58 -6.54 -20.20 -2.00
N PHE A 59 -6.99 -18.93 -1.99
CA PHE A 59 -6.30 -17.83 -2.65
C PHE A 59 -4.94 -17.55 -1.96
N PHE A 60 -4.91 -17.58 -0.63
CA PHE A 60 -3.67 -17.38 0.14
C PHE A 60 -2.70 -18.55 -0.03
N ASP A 61 -3.22 -19.79 -0.15
CA ASP A 61 -2.40 -20.95 -0.48
C ASP A 61 -1.75 -20.79 -1.86
N ALA A 62 -2.55 -20.47 -2.88
CA ALA A 62 -2.06 -20.25 -4.23
C ALA A 62 -1.06 -19.06 -4.31
N LEU A 63 -1.30 -18.00 -3.54
CA LEU A 63 -0.39 -16.86 -3.45
C LEU A 63 0.97 -17.28 -2.87
N ARG A 64 0.95 -18.04 -1.76
CA ARG A 64 2.14 -18.58 -1.11
C ARG A 64 2.95 -19.47 -2.06
N GLU A 65 2.29 -20.46 -2.66
CA GLU A 65 2.92 -21.40 -3.59
C GLU A 65 3.53 -20.68 -4.80
N THR A 66 2.81 -19.68 -5.33
CA THR A 66 3.31 -18.89 -6.47
C THR A 66 4.56 -18.10 -6.08
N ILE A 67 4.60 -17.47 -4.91
CA ILE A 67 5.77 -16.73 -4.44
C ILE A 67 6.97 -17.67 -4.26
N LEU A 68 6.78 -18.84 -3.66
CA LEU A 68 7.85 -19.81 -3.46
C LEU A 68 8.39 -20.34 -4.79
N ARG A 69 7.53 -20.72 -5.73
CA ARG A 69 7.91 -21.15 -7.07
C ARG A 69 8.74 -20.08 -7.80
N LEU A 70 8.27 -18.82 -7.77
CA LEU A 70 9.00 -17.70 -8.37
C LEU A 70 10.36 -17.46 -7.69
N GLY A 71 10.44 -17.66 -6.37
CA GLY A 71 11.70 -17.57 -5.62
C GLY A 71 12.71 -18.66 -6.03
N GLU A 72 12.23 -19.85 -6.34
CA GLU A 72 13.09 -20.94 -6.86
C GLU A 72 13.51 -20.68 -8.32
N GLU A 73 12.64 -20.14 -9.16
CA GLU A 73 12.99 -19.67 -10.51
C GLU A 73 14.08 -18.60 -10.46
N ASP A 74 13.93 -17.61 -9.56
CA ASP A 74 14.94 -16.55 -9.36
C ASP A 74 16.27 -17.12 -8.85
N ARG A 75 16.24 -18.14 -7.97
CA ARG A 75 17.43 -18.83 -7.52
C ARG A 75 18.14 -19.54 -8.68
N ALA A 76 17.40 -20.28 -9.47
CA ALA A 76 17.95 -21.01 -10.62
C ALA A 76 18.54 -20.06 -11.67
N ALA A 77 17.96 -18.87 -11.82
CA ALA A 77 18.45 -17.84 -12.74
C ALA A 77 19.57 -16.96 -12.15
N GLY A 78 20.01 -17.19 -10.90
CA GLY A 78 21.00 -16.35 -10.21
C GLY A 78 20.50 -14.93 -9.89
N LYS A 79 19.19 -14.73 -9.78
CA LYS A 79 18.53 -13.42 -9.57
C LYS A 79 17.90 -13.28 -8.18
N ARG A 80 18.04 -14.28 -7.30
CA ARG A 80 17.49 -14.20 -5.94
C ARG A 80 18.06 -13.00 -5.19
N ILE A 81 17.18 -12.23 -4.57
CA ILE A 81 17.56 -11.08 -3.76
C ILE A 81 17.63 -11.51 -2.28
N PRO A 82 18.84 -11.71 -1.72
CA PRO A 82 18.97 -12.08 -0.32
C PRO A 82 18.53 -10.93 0.59
N LEU A 83 17.86 -11.25 1.69
CA LEU A 83 17.50 -10.30 2.74
C LEU A 83 18.44 -10.44 3.93
N SER A 84 18.26 -11.51 4.69
CA SER A 84 18.88 -11.72 5.99
C SER A 84 18.86 -13.21 6.33
N GLY A 85 19.24 -13.55 7.57
CA GLY A 85 19.27 -14.92 8.05
C GLY A 85 20.57 -15.67 7.75
N PRO A 86 20.73 -16.89 8.29
CA PRO A 86 21.92 -17.69 8.10
C PRO A 86 22.21 -17.90 6.61
N LYS A 87 23.40 -17.46 6.17
CA LYS A 87 23.84 -17.56 4.76
C LYS A 87 22.88 -16.94 3.73
N GLY A 88 22.10 -15.92 4.13
CA GLY A 88 21.13 -15.29 3.24
C GLY A 88 19.94 -16.21 2.90
N SER A 89 19.51 -17.03 3.85
CA SER A 89 18.38 -17.95 3.67
C SER A 89 17.06 -17.24 3.39
N SER A 90 16.83 -16.10 4.03
CA SER A 90 15.66 -15.25 3.78
C SER A 90 15.86 -14.38 2.55
N TYR A 91 14.81 -14.21 1.74
CA TYR A 91 14.92 -13.54 0.45
C TYR A 91 13.65 -12.80 0.02
N LEU A 92 13.82 -11.88 -0.92
CA LEU A 92 12.73 -11.21 -1.62
C LEU A 92 12.48 -11.86 -2.99
N VAL A 93 11.20 -11.87 -3.36
CA VAL A 93 10.74 -12.11 -4.74
C VAL A 93 10.13 -10.79 -5.23
N ALA A 94 10.84 -10.08 -6.09
CA ALA A 94 10.45 -8.75 -6.56
C ALA A 94 9.59 -8.80 -7.84
N TRP A 95 9.02 -7.66 -8.20
CA TRP A 95 8.26 -7.45 -9.43
C TRP A 95 7.02 -8.36 -9.57
N LEU A 96 6.41 -8.75 -8.46
CA LEU A 96 5.34 -9.74 -8.45
C LEU A 96 4.16 -9.34 -9.35
N LEU A 97 3.80 -8.05 -9.37
CA LEU A 97 2.68 -7.58 -10.18
C LEU A 97 2.86 -7.83 -11.68
N ALA A 98 4.10 -7.91 -12.16
CA ALA A 98 4.42 -8.25 -13.55
C ALA A 98 4.55 -9.78 -13.78
N ARG A 99 4.39 -10.61 -12.73
CA ARG A 99 4.72 -12.05 -12.79
C ARG A 99 3.50 -12.97 -12.65
N GLY A 100 2.27 -12.43 -12.61
CA GLY A 100 1.09 -13.29 -12.62
C GLY A 100 -0.20 -12.64 -12.17
N ARG A 101 -1.31 -13.14 -12.68
CA ARG A 101 -2.66 -12.63 -12.46
C ARG A 101 -3.07 -12.60 -10.98
N ILE A 102 -2.62 -13.57 -10.19
CA ILE A 102 -2.94 -13.63 -8.76
C ILE A 102 -2.51 -12.37 -8.02
N PHE A 103 -1.41 -11.74 -8.45
CA PHE A 103 -0.94 -10.49 -7.87
C PHE A 103 -1.78 -9.29 -8.29
N GLU A 104 -2.31 -9.30 -9.53
CA GLU A 104 -3.28 -8.29 -10.00
C GLU A 104 -4.56 -8.36 -9.14
N GLU A 105 -5.07 -9.56 -8.92
CA GLU A 105 -6.26 -9.80 -8.09
C GLU A 105 -6.05 -9.41 -6.60
N ALA A 106 -4.85 -9.61 -6.10
CA ALA A 106 -4.50 -9.20 -4.75
C ALA A 106 -4.47 -7.67 -4.60
N VAL A 107 -3.77 -6.95 -5.48
CA VAL A 107 -3.67 -5.49 -5.39
C VAL A 107 -5.00 -4.80 -5.63
N MET A 108 -5.91 -5.43 -6.39
CA MET A 108 -7.25 -4.93 -6.67
C MET A 108 -8.32 -5.40 -5.67
N ALA A 109 -7.93 -6.08 -4.58
CA ALA A 109 -8.88 -6.49 -3.55
C ALA A 109 -9.56 -5.25 -2.91
N GLU A 110 -10.88 -5.21 -2.98
CA GLU A 110 -11.69 -4.01 -2.75
C GLU A 110 -11.48 -3.41 -1.35
N LYS A 111 -11.64 -4.21 -0.29
CA LYS A 111 -11.55 -3.72 1.10
C LYS A 111 -10.17 -3.15 1.46
N PRO A 112 -9.05 -3.86 1.26
CA PRO A 112 -7.75 -3.29 1.58
C PRO A 112 -7.38 -2.11 0.67
N LEU A 113 -7.79 -2.11 -0.60
CA LEU A 113 -7.55 -0.98 -1.51
C LEU A 113 -8.34 0.27 -1.10
N ALA A 114 -9.57 0.13 -0.58
CA ALA A 114 -10.34 1.24 -0.03
C ALA A 114 -9.63 1.89 1.17
N LEU A 115 -9.03 1.09 2.07
CA LEU A 115 -8.25 1.61 3.20
C LEU A 115 -6.94 2.28 2.74
N ILE A 116 -6.26 1.76 1.73
CA ILE A 116 -5.12 2.44 1.10
C ILE A 116 -5.57 3.77 0.49
N THR A 117 -6.72 3.79 -0.20
CA THR A 117 -7.28 5.02 -0.76
C THR A 117 -7.63 6.02 0.33
N TYR A 118 -8.13 5.57 1.47
CA TYR A 118 -8.36 6.41 2.66
C TYR A 118 -7.06 7.09 3.13
N LEU A 119 -5.97 6.34 3.30
CA LEU A 119 -4.69 6.87 3.76
C LEU A 119 -3.98 7.75 2.73
N MET A 120 -4.03 7.37 1.45
CA MET A 120 -3.16 7.90 0.40
C MET A 120 -3.87 8.77 -0.64
N GLY A 121 -5.21 8.71 -0.67
CA GLY A 121 -6.02 9.35 -1.73
C GLY A 121 -6.06 8.53 -3.03
N GLU A 122 -6.99 8.91 -3.91
CA GLU A 122 -7.24 8.23 -5.19
C GLU A 122 -6.05 8.24 -6.15
N SER A 123 -5.12 9.19 -6.01
CA SER A 123 -3.94 9.33 -6.86
C SER A 123 -2.74 8.49 -6.43
N CYS A 124 -2.87 7.66 -5.40
CA CYS A 124 -1.77 6.80 -4.96
C CYS A 124 -1.38 5.77 -6.04
N GLN A 125 -0.11 5.39 -6.02
CA GLN A 125 0.49 4.43 -6.93
C GLN A 125 1.13 3.29 -6.14
N ILE A 126 1.26 2.13 -6.77
CA ILE A 126 2.11 1.05 -6.25
C ILE A 126 3.55 1.44 -6.53
N SER A 127 4.34 1.45 -5.47
CA SER A 127 5.79 1.68 -5.54
C SER A 127 6.55 0.38 -5.79
N SER A 128 6.13 -0.70 -5.11
CA SER A 128 6.68 -2.04 -5.32
C SER A 128 5.71 -3.12 -4.82
N ASN A 129 5.91 -4.34 -5.33
CA ASN A 129 5.14 -5.51 -4.90
C ASN A 129 6.08 -6.70 -4.72
N HIS A 130 6.34 -7.04 -3.45
CA HIS A 130 7.35 -8.04 -3.08
C HIS A 130 6.77 -9.19 -2.28
N GLY A 131 7.24 -10.41 -2.57
CA GLY A 131 7.14 -11.57 -1.70
C GLY A 131 8.31 -11.60 -0.72
N HIS A 132 8.03 -11.77 0.56
CA HIS A 132 9.02 -11.92 1.62
C HIS A 132 9.02 -13.36 2.10
N VAL A 133 10.10 -14.07 1.87
CA VAL A 133 10.31 -15.42 2.39
C VAL A 133 11.31 -15.33 3.53
N ARG A 134 10.84 -15.59 4.74
CA ARG A 134 11.62 -15.54 5.97
C ARG A 134 11.85 -16.94 6.52
N CYS A 135 13.10 -17.29 6.72
CA CYS A 135 13.52 -18.61 7.15
C CYS A 135 13.92 -18.64 8.63
N GLU A 136 14.03 -19.81 9.20
CA GLU A 136 14.52 -20.01 10.56
C GLU A 136 15.86 -19.32 10.80
N GLY A 137 16.01 -18.67 11.95
CA GLY A 137 17.21 -17.94 12.34
C GLY A 137 17.33 -16.54 11.71
N ASP A 138 16.29 -16.08 11.01
CA ASP A 138 16.28 -14.73 10.44
C ASP A 138 16.23 -13.68 11.57
N PRO A 139 17.22 -12.76 11.68
CA PRO A 139 17.25 -11.77 12.74
C PRO A 139 16.16 -10.70 12.55
N PRO A 140 15.82 -9.93 13.61
CA PRO A 140 14.93 -8.79 13.46
C PRO A 140 15.60 -7.72 12.61
N GLN A 141 14.81 -6.97 11.87
CA GLN A 141 15.26 -5.77 11.18
C GLN A 141 15.31 -4.56 12.12
N GLY A 142 16.00 -3.51 11.71
CA GLY A 142 15.94 -2.22 12.41
C GLY A 142 14.55 -1.61 12.36
N MET A 143 14.09 -1.02 13.46
CA MET A 143 12.86 -0.25 13.52
C MET A 143 12.97 0.96 12.59
N HIS A 144 11.95 1.20 11.74
CA HIS A 144 11.94 2.27 10.75
C HIS A 144 10.51 2.78 10.47
N THR A 145 10.43 3.87 9.73
CA THR A 145 9.24 4.28 8.97
C THR A 145 9.49 4.00 7.49
N ASP A 146 8.43 3.94 6.70
CA ASP A 146 8.55 3.85 5.23
C ASP A 146 8.84 5.21 4.57
N SER A 147 9.18 6.20 5.37
CA SER A 147 9.49 7.56 4.92
C SER A 147 10.88 8.03 5.38
N PRO A 148 11.94 7.17 5.34
CA PRO A 148 13.24 7.52 5.94
C PRO A 148 13.96 8.65 5.19
N MET A 149 13.58 8.91 3.93
CA MET A 149 14.15 9.97 3.09
C MET A 149 13.39 11.30 3.22
N VAL A 150 12.31 11.33 4.01
CA VAL A 150 11.54 12.55 4.26
C VAL A 150 12.15 13.27 5.45
N PRO A 151 12.53 14.56 5.32
CA PRO A 151 13.06 15.32 6.46
C PRO A 151 12.04 15.44 7.60
N GLU A 152 12.53 15.44 8.81
CA GLU A 152 11.70 15.71 9.99
C GLU A 152 11.37 17.21 10.12
N PRO A 153 10.15 17.58 10.54
CA PRO A 153 9.06 16.68 10.94
C PRO A 153 8.44 15.96 9.75
N ILE A 154 8.27 14.63 9.84
CA ILE A 154 7.58 13.85 8.81
C ILE A 154 6.12 14.32 8.70
N PRO A 155 5.58 14.55 7.50
CA PRO A 155 4.19 14.98 7.34
C PRO A 155 3.20 14.03 8.02
N ALA A 156 2.18 14.59 8.69
CA ALA A 156 1.13 13.80 9.33
C ALA A 156 0.38 12.92 8.32
N ALA A 157 0.11 13.45 7.12
CA ALA A 157 -0.40 12.66 6.01
C ALA A 157 0.71 11.78 5.43
N PRO A 158 0.56 10.45 5.41
CA PRO A 158 1.64 9.57 4.99
C PRO A 158 2.00 9.76 3.51
N VAL A 159 3.29 9.67 3.20
CA VAL A 159 3.80 9.65 1.81
C VAL A 159 3.85 8.24 1.24
N ALA A 160 3.77 7.23 2.12
CA ALA A 160 3.73 5.81 1.81
C ALA A 160 2.75 5.07 2.71
N SER A 161 2.29 3.91 2.28
CA SER A 161 1.45 2.97 3.05
C SER A 161 1.62 1.56 2.50
N ASN A 162 1.34 0.56 3.33
CA ASN A 162 1.47 -0.83 2.97
C ASN A 162 0.18 -1.62 3.08
N MET A 163 0.07 -2.61 2.20
CA MET A 163 -0.89 -3.71 2.25
C MET A 163 -0.09 -5.01 2.36
N MET A 164 -0.21 -5.72 3.48
CA MET A 164 0.52 -6.95 3.77
C MET A 164 -0.43 -8.15 3.73
N TRP A 165 -0.22 -9.05 2.78
CA TRP A 165 -0.95 -10.31 2.64
C TRP A 165 -0.31 -11.38 3.51
N VAL A 166 -1.06 -11.94 4.44
CA VAL A 166 -0.60 -12.91 5.45
C VAL A 166 -0.90 -14.32 4.95
N THR A 167 0.08 -14.96 4.31
CA THR A 167 -0.08 -16.33 3.75
C THR A 167 0.27 -17.43 4.75
N ASP A 168 0.95 -17.09 5.82
CA ASP A 168 1.23 -17.95 6.99
C ASP A 168 0.89 -17.18 8.26
N ASP A 169 0.56 -17.86 9.35
CA ASP A 169 0.25 -17.20 10.63
C ASP A 169 1.40 -16.29 11.09
N PHE A 170 1.08 -15.06 11.45
CA PHE A 170 2.00 -14.10 12.02
C PHE A 170 1.91 -14.16 13.55
N SER A 171 2.99 -14.64 14.18
CA SER A 171 3.23 -14.63 15.62
C SER A 171 4.61 -14.06 15.91
N LEU A 172 4.93 -13.85 17.18
CA LEU A 172 6.27 -13.42 17.59
C LEU A 172 7.33 -14.40 17.06
N GLU A 173 7.12 -15.70 17.23
CA GLU A 173 8.06 -16.76 16.87
C GLU A 173 8.16 -16.94 15.35
N SER A 174 7.07 -16.67 14.62
CA SER A 174 7.09 -16.72 13.14
C SER A 174 7.82 -15.53 12.52
N GLY A 175 8.24 -14.55 13.33
CA GLY A 175 8.87 -13.31 12.85
C GLY A 175 7.85 -12.34 12.26
N ALA A 176 6.68 -12.18 12.90
CA ALA A 176 5.69 -11.19 12.52
C ALA A 176 6.28 -9.79 12.47
N THR A 177 5.66 -8.92 11.70
CA THR A 177 5.98 -7.49 11.73
C THR A 177 5.78 -6.95 13.15
N LEU A 178 6.80 -6.30 13.70
CA LEU A 178 6.74 -5.61 14.99
C LEU A 178 6.28 -4.17 14.72
N VAL A 179 5.39 -3.65 15.57
CA VAL A 179 4.85 -2.29 15.44
C VAL A 179 4.84 -1.58 16.79
N ILE A 180 4.94 -0.26 16.76
CA ILE A 180 4.64 0.58 17.93
C ILE A 180 3.32 1.32 17.65
N PRO A 181 2.18 0.85 18.19
CA PRO A 181 0.88 1.44 17.92
C PRO A 181 0.85 2.95 18.24
N GLY A 182 0.25 3.75 17.35
CA GLY A 182 0.14 5.20 17.52
C GLY A 182 1.40 6.00 17.18
N SER A 183 2.54 5.33 16.86
CA SER A 183 3.80 6.02 16.54
C SER A 183 3.75 6.84 15.24
N HIS A 184 2.83 6.52 14.33
CA HIS A 184 2.62 7.27 13.08
C HIS A 184 2.28 8.75 13.30
N LYS A 185 1.82 9.12 14.51
CA LYS A 185 1.51 10.50 14.90
C LYS A 185 2.72 11.30 15.37
N ARG A 186 3.86 10.66 15.58
CA ARG A 186 5.06 11.30 16.17
C ARG A 186 5.82 12.17 15.19
N GLN A 187 5.60 12.05 13.90
CA GLN A 187 6.23 12.85 12.84
C GLN A 187 7.77 12.81 12.82
N ASN A 188 8.35 11.75 13.37
CA ASN A 188 9.79 11.52 13.39
C ASN A 188 10.13 10.03 13.18
N ASN A 189 11.37 9.77 12.85
CA ASN A 189 11.88 8.40 12.75
C ASN A 189 12.10 7.79 14.16
N PRO A 190 12.08 6.45 14.27
CA PRO A 190 12.30 5.79 15.55
C PRO A 190 13.71 6.05 16.10
N SER A 191 13.78 6.33 17.39
CA SER A 191 15.05 6.46 18.10
C SER A 191 15.72 5.10 18.31
N PRO A 192 17.04 5.05 18.54
CA PRO A 192 17.73 3.83 18.94
C PRO A 192 17.07 3.18 20.16
N GLY A 193 16.82 1.87 20.10
CA GLY A 193 16.17 1.12 21.17
C GLY A 193 14.63 1.18 21.19
N ALA A 194 13.97 1.90 20.28
CA ALA A 194 12.52 1.95 20.18
C ALA A 194 11.89 0.55 20.04
N ILE A 195 12.58 -0.40 19.43
CA ILE A 195 12.12 -1.79 19.26
C ILE A 195 11.71 -2.47 20.58
N LYS A 196 12.24 -2.03 21.72
CA LYS A 196 11.86 -2.55 23.05
C LYS A 196 10.40 -2.27 23.43
N GLN A 197 9.75 -1.32 22.76
CA GLN A 197 8.34 -0.95 22.95
C GLN A 197 7.42 -1.64 21.94
N ALA A 198 8.00 -2.33 20.96
CA ALA A 198 7.22 -2.90 19.86
C ALA A 198 6.50 -4.18 20.30
N ILE A 199 5.33 -4.36 19.70
CA ILE A 199 4.52 -5.57 19.84
C ILE A 199 4.41 -6.27 18.48
N PRO A 200 4.23 -7.60 18.43
CA PRO A 200 4.00 -8.30 17.17
C PRO A 200 2.61 -7.94 16.62
N MET A 201 2.55 -7.64 15.32
CA MET A 201 1.32 -7.55 14.56
C MET A 201 0.81 -8.99 14.32
N GLN A 202 0.07 -9.52 15.28
CA GLN A 202 -0.47 -10.88 15.20
C GLN A 202 -1.59 -10.93 14.17
N ALA A 203 -1.52 -11.86 13.24
CA ALA A 203 -2.53 -12.05 12.22
C ALA A 203 -2.57 -13.53 11.78
N LYS A 204 -3.77 -14.04 11.54
CA LYS A 204 -3.96 -15.38 11.00
C LYS A 204 -3.76 -15.39 9.50
N LYS A 205 -3.30 -16.51 8.97
CA LYS A 205 -3.34 -16.81 7.52
C LYS A 205 -4.74 -16.48 6.98
N GLY A 206 -4.80 -15.81 5.84
CA GLY A 206 -6.06 -15.34 5.28
C GLY A 206 -6.38 -13.88 5.59
N SER A 207 -5.55 -13.23 6.41
CA SER A 207 -5.70 -11.81 6.74
C SER A 207 -4.90 -10.92 5.78
N VAL A 208 -5.33 -9.65 5.71
CA VAL A 208 -4.56 -8.57 5.06
C VAL A 208 -4.41 -7.44 6.07
N ALA A 209 -3.18 -7.09 6.40
CA ALA A 209 -2.90 -5.92 7.23
C ALA A 209 -2.70 -4.69 6.33
N VAL A 210 -3.30 -3.55 6.72
CA VAL A 210 -3.06 -2.25 6.10
C VAL A 210 -2.45 -1.35 7.15
N PHE A 211 -1.37 -0.64 6.82
CA PHE A 211 -0.73 0.27 7.76
C PHE A 211 -0.17 1.53 7.11
N ASN A 212 -0.20 2.59 7.90
CA ASN A 212 0.36 3.89 7.59
C ASN A 212 1.90 3.81 7.53
N GLY A 213 2.52 4.30 6.48
CA GLY A 213 3.97 4.25 6.31
C GLY A 213 4.76 5.04 7.37
N ASN A 214 4.11 5.95 8.10
CA ASN A 214 4.74 6.64 9.23
C ASN A 214 4.72 5.79 10.52
N LEU A 215 4.03 4.64 10.54
CA LEU A 215 4.05 3.72 11.67
C LEU A 215 5.46 3.17 11.88
N TRP A 216 5.99 3.25 13.09
CA TRP A 216 7.25 2.62 13.41
C TRP A 216 7.10 1.12 13.43
N HIS A 217 7.80 0.45 12.54
CA HIS A 217 7.70 -0.98 12.36
C HIS A 217 9.03 -1.62 11.98
N SER A 218 9.08 -2.93 12.10
CA SER A 218 10.21 -3.74 11.64
C SER A 218 9.77 -5.18 11.42
N ALA A 219 10.57 -5.99 10.73
CA ALA A 219 10.37 -7.43 10.74
C ALA A 219 10.92 -8.01 12.04
N GLY A 220 10.13 -8.85 12.70
CA GLY A 220 10.54 -9.60 13.91
C GLY A 220 11.55 -10.70 13.61
N ALA A 221 12.27 -11.20 14.62
CA ALA A 221 13.10 -12.40 14.50
C ALA A 221 12.22 -13.62 14.22
N ARG A 222 12.69 -14.53 13.35
CA ARG A 222 12.04 -15.81 13.16
C ARG A 222 12.80 -16.91 13.86
N THR A 223 12.15 -17.57 14.81
CA THR A 223 12.71 -18.68 15.60
C THR A 223 12.06 -20.02 15.28
N MET A 224 10.94 -20.02 14.54
CA MET A 224 10.25 -21.23 14.12
C MET A 224 10.95 -21.90 12.94
N PRO A 225 10.97 -23.24 12.88
CA PRO A 225 11.44 -23.99 11.74
C PRO A 225 10.69 -23.65 10.44
N GLY A 226 11.36 -23.95 9.32
CA GLY A 226 10.80 -23.75 7.99
C GLY A 226 10.75 -22.27 7.60
N GLU A 227 9.82 -21.94 6.73
CA GLU A 227 9.69 -20.62 6.14
C GLU A 227 8.33 -19.97 6.43
N ARG A 228 8.29 -18.64 6.48
CA ARG A 228 7.09 -17.83 6.49
C ARG A 228 7.08 -16.94 5.27
N VAL A 229 6.00 -17.01 4.52
CA VAL A 229 5.78 -16.19 3.34
C VAL A 229 4.77 -15.08 3.64
N GLY A 230 4.97 -13.93 3.07
CA GLY A 230 4.02 -12.83 3.06
C GLY A 230 4.27 -11.98 1.82
N MET A 231 3.26 -11.25 1.38
CA MET A 231 3.41 -10.33 0.27
C MET A 231 3.10 -8.91 0.72
N THR A 232 3.99 -7.99 0.42
CA THR A 232 3.75 -6.55 0.58
C THR A 232 3.40 -5.92 -0.75
N VAL A 233 2.42 -5.02 -0.71
CA VAL A 233 2.19 -4.03 -1.75
C VAL A 233 2.48 -2.68 -1.12
N TYR A 234 3.56 -2.05 -1.52
CA TYR A 234 3.99 -0.76 -1.03
C TYR A 234 3.46 0.33 -1.95
N PHE A 235 2.66 1.23 -1.37
CA PHE A 235 2.07 2.35 -2.08
C PHE A 235 2.78 3.65 -1.74
N ASN A 236 2.85 4.56 -2.69
CA ASN A 236 3.32 5.92 -2.49
C ASN A 236 2.37 6.97 -3.10
N ARG A 237 2.54 8.22 -2.69
CA ARG A 237 1.91 9.36 -3.36
C ARG A 237 2.46 9.49 -4.77
N MET A 238 1.63 9.92 -5.72
CA MET A 238 1.99 10.04 -7.13
C MET A 238 3.23 10.92 -7.42
N TYR A 239 3.58 11.82 -6.53
CA TYR A 239 4.75 12.69 -6.64
C TYR A 239 6.04 12.06 -6.08
N VAL A 240 5.94 10.88 -5.44
CA VAL A 240 7.08 10.09 -4.99
C VAL A 240 7.44 9.08 -6.06
N ARG A 241 8.73 9.02 -6.43
CA ARG A 241 9.19 8.08 -7.44
C ARG A 241 9.02 6.64 -6.95
N PRO A 242 8.37 5.75 -7.73
CA PRO A 242 8.20 4.36 -7.34
C PRO A 242 9.53 3.60 -7.35
N GLN A 243 9.62 2.54 -6.54
CA GLN A 243 10.78 1.65 -6.51
C GLN A 243 10.85 0.74 -7.74
N GLU A 244 9.70 0.30 -8.26
CA GLU A 244 9.56 -0.52 -9.46
C GLU A 244 8.87 0.31 -10.56
N ASP A 245 9.47 0.35 -11.75
CA ASP A 245 8.84 0.99 -12.92
C ASP A 245 7.80 0.06 -13.56
N LEU A 246 6.71 -0.15 -12.81
CA LEU A 246 5.60 -1.04 -13.23
C LEU A 246 4.97 -0.58 -14.54
N ASN A 247 4.97 0.74 -14.80
CA ASN A 247 4.42 1.29 -16.02
C ASN A 247 5.16 0.81 -17.29
N SER A 248 6.46 0.58 -17.20
CA SER A 248 7.27 0.13 -18.35
C SER A 248 7.20 -1.37 -18.59
N VAL A 249 6.93 -2.17 -17.55
CA VAL A 249 7.00 -3.65 -17.64
C VAL A 249 5.65 -4.33 -17.76
N ILE A 250 4.56 -3.68 -17.33
CA ILE A 250 3.20 -4.23 -17.44
C ILE A 250 2.64 -3.91 -18.82
N SER A 251 2.22 -4.94 -19.56
CA SER A 251 1.70 -4.82 -20.92
C SER A 251 0.31 -4.17 -20.97
N ASP A 252 -0.05 -3.62 -22.13
CA ASP A 252 -1.38 -3.06 -22.38
C ASP A 252 -2.49 -4.11 -22.27
N GLU A 253 -2.19 -5.38 -22.57
CA GLU A 253 -3.11 -6.49 -22.37
C GLU A 253 -3.47 -6.67 -20.89
N VAL A 254 -2.48 -6.62 -20.01
CA VAL A 254 -2.70 -6.69 -18.55
C VAL A 254 -3.51 -5.49 -18.08
N VAL A 255 -3.21 -4.29 -18.57
CA VAL A 255 -3.97 -3.08 -18.22
C VAL A 255 -5.43 -3.19 -18.67
N SER A 256 -5.68 -3.65 -19.91
CA SER A 256 -7.03 -3.70 -20.48
C SER A 256 -7.96 -4.71 -19.83
N ARG A 257 -7.42 -5.80 -19.25
CA ARG A 257 -8.21 -6.80 -18.54
C ARG A 257 -8.55 -6.44 -17.08
N ASN A 258 -7.98 -5.36 -16.58
CA ASN A 258 -8.18 -4.88 -15.21
C ASN A 258 -9.09 -3.64 -15.19
N PRO A 259 -9.74 -3.34 -14.05
CA PRO A 259 -10.48 -2.10 -13.89
C PRO A 259 -9.62 -0.85 -14.13
N PRO A 260 -10.20 0.30 -14.54
CA PRO A 260 -9.46 1.54 -14.81
C PRO A 260 -8.55 2.00 -13.67
N ARG A 261 -8.92 1.70 -12.41
CA ARG A 261 -8.10 1.98 -11.21
C ARG A 261 -6.72 1.33 -11.27
N PHE A 262 -6.60 0.15 -11.89
CA PHE A 262 -5.33 -0.55 -12.04
C PHE A 262 -4.31 0.27 -12.83
N ALA A 263 -4.74 0.93 -13.92
CA ALA A 263 -3.87 1.80 -14.71
C ALA A 263 -3.31 2.99 -13.89
N HIS A 264 -4.11 3.54 -12.96
CA HIS A 264 -3.61 4.57 -12.03
C HIS A 264 -2.57 4.01 -11.08
N LEU A 265 -2.86 2.83 -10.49
CA LEU A 265 -1.99 2.21 -9.51
C LEU A 265 -0.59 1.89 -10.05
N ILE A 266 -0.46 1.54 -11.32
CA ILE A 266 0.83 1.28 -11.96
C ILE A 266 1.48 2.52 -12.59
N GLY A 267 0.88 3.72 -12.41
CA GLY A 267 1.42 4.97 -12.89
C GLY A 267 1.15 5.31 -14.36
N ARG A 268 0.31 4.54 -15.10
CA ARG A 268 -0.02 4.82 -16.52
C ARG A 268 -0.59 6.22 -16.73
N ASN A 269 -1.40 6.68 -15.77
CA ASN A 269 -2.09 7.96 -15.84
C ASN A 269 -1.38 9.05 -15.01
N ASN A 270 -0.15 8.80 -14.56
CA ASN A 270 0.64 9.83 -13.91
C ASN A 270 1.03 10.89 -14.93
N PRO A 271 0.66 12.17 -14.74
CA PRO A 271 1.03 13.24 -15.67
C PRO A 271 2.53 13.60 -15.64
N TYR A 272 3.27 13.07 -14.68
CA TYR A 272 4.70 13.35 -14.51
C TYR A 272 5.57 12.10 -14.83
N PRO A 273 6.76 12.29 -15.46
CA PRO A 273 7.18 13.53 -16.13
C PRO A 273 6.35 13.83 -17.38
N ALA A 274 6.10 15.11 -17.63
CA ALA A 274 5.36 15.51 -18.82
C ALA A 274 6.15 15.15 -20.10
N LYS A 275 5.47 14.50 -21.06
CA LYS A 275 6.09 14.10 -22.32
C LYS A 275 6.24 15.26 -23.33
N ASN A 276 5.52 16.36 -23.11
CA ASN A 276 5.57 17.56 -23.97
C ASN A 276 5.15 18.81 -23.18
N PHE A 277 5.38 20.00 -23.75
CA PHE A 277 4.99 21.29 -23.18
C PHE A 277 3.48 21.53 -23.13
N GLY A 278 2.67 20.74 -23.83
CA GLY A 278 1.22 20.83 -23.79
C GLY A 278 0.58 20.38 -22.49
N PHE A 279 1.37 19.88 -21.54
CA PHE A 279 0.90 19.42 -20.23
C PHE A 279 -0.01 20.44 -19.51
N PHE A 280 0.37 21.71 -19.47
CA PHE A 280 -0.38 22.77 -18.80
C PHE A 280 -1.66 23.19 -19.55
N ASN A 281 -1.75 22.87 -20.84
CA ASN A 281 -2.85 23.24 -21.72
C ASN A 281 -3.75 22.05 -22.07
N ALA A 282 -3.41 20.83 -21.63
CA ALA A 282 -4.23 19.65 -21.91
C ALA A 282 -5.58 19.77 -21.20
N LYS A 283 -6.67 19.75 -21.98
CA LYS A 283 -8.01 19.67 -21.42
C LYS A 283 -8.08 18.43 -20.51
N GLY A 284 -8.37 18.64 -19.22
CA GLY A 284 -8.46 17.57 -18.23
C GLY A 284 -7.17 17.23 -17.49
N ALA A 285 -6.01 17.71 -17.87
CA ALA A 285 -4.83 17.64 -17.01
C ALA A 285 -4.94 18.73 -15.95
N SER A 286 -5.20 18.36 -14.70
CA SER A 286 -5.07 19.31 -13.62
C SER A 286 -3.71 19.19 -12.99
N TYR A 287 -3.11 20.34 -12.72
CA TYR A 287 -1.83 20.49 -12.03
C TYR A 287 -1.76 19.72 -10.68
N PHE A 288 -2.89 19.34 -10.14
CA PHE A 288 -3.01 18.64 -8.85
C PHE A 288 -3.40 17.15 -8.98
N GLY A 289 -2.97 16.50 -10.05
CA GLY A 289 -3.20 15.06 -10.24
C GLY A 289 -4.68 14.72 -10.40
N ARG A 290 -5.47 15.64 -10.91
CA ARG A 290 -6.78 15.28 -11.45
C ARG A 290 -6.53 14.48 -12.71
N THR A 291 -6.37 13.18 -12.54
CA THR A 291 -6.79 12.32 -13.60
C THR A 291 -8.26 12.61 -13.78
N THR A 292 -8.65 13.11 -14.92
CA THR A 292 -10.04 13.06 -15.35
C THR A 292 -10.49 11.64 -15.11
N ASP A 293 -11.52 11.47 -14.30
CA ASP A 293 -12.20 10.20 -14.23
C ASP A 293 -12.53 9.83 -15.69
N PRO A 294 -12.00 8.71 -16.25
CA PRO A 294 -12.33 8.32 -17.62
C PRO A 294 -13.82 8.04 -17.84
N ARG A 295 -14.63 8.16 -16.80
CA ARG A 295 -16.07 8.07 -16.85
C ARG A 295 -16.78 9.43 -17.00
N GLY A 296 -16.03 10.52 -17.28
CA GLY A 296 -16.55 11.86 -17.61
C GLY A 296 -16.54 12.81 -16.45
#